data_c68cdbea609ec665af69662fda7c7f4c
#
_entry.id   c68cdbea609ec665af69662fda7c7f4c
#
_cell.length_a   1.000
_cell.length_b   1.000
_cell.length_c   1.000
_cell.angle_alpha   90.00
_cell.angle_beta   90.00
_cell.angle_gamma   90.00
#
_symmetry.space_group_name_H-M   'P 1'
#
loop_
_entity.id
_entity.type
_entity.pdbx_description
1 polymer ?
#
loop_
_entity_poly.entity_id
_entity_poly.type
_entity_poly.pdbx_seq_one_letter_code
_entity_poly.pdbx_strand_id
1 'polypeptide(L)'
;MNSGSYWGKVQKEIDRYARDAIEMSDWMARNPELSGEEFEACRKHVEFLERAGFHVQSPFMDIPASFFASKGKPGGPRVCLMFEYDALPGVGHGCGHNVSGAMSGLAAAALSGVMDEIQGELVLIGTPAEETNGAKVVFAEKGVFDGMDLAMMVHCNDRDTYVSYSSLAMDAVEFRFTGKPAHAAGEPWAGRNALNGVQLLFHAIDMLRQHVLPVVRMHGIVSEGGLAPNVVPEHAAAKFYFRAPKRPMLENVMEKVHNCARGAALATGTEVNFTNFEYSFDDMLKNNAAEKLAEDILEELGITTVVSPGAKGSSDVGNVSYRCPALQPKLSIVDEVMASHTHEFAQATTKDRAHEALVTGAKLMARIALEVFLDEDLRRSIREDFEKELKEAELSS
;
A
#
# COMPACT_ATOMS: atom_id res chain seq x y z
N MET A 1 22.72 23.38 14.66
CA MET A 1 21.49 24.21 14.83
C MET A 1 20.40 23.32 15.39
N ASN A 2 19.54 23.83 16.25
CA ASN A 2 18.49 23.06 16.91
C ASN A 2 17.30 22.85 15.93
N SER A 3 16.57 21.73 16.01
CA SER A 3 15.40 21.39 15.17
C SER A 3 14.38 22.55 15.10
N GLY A 4 14.16 23.28 16.20
CA GLY A 4 13.30 24.47 16.24
C GLY A 4 13.66 25.59 15.28
N SER A 5 14.96 25.75 14.92
CA SER A 5 15.40 26.77 13.97
C SER A 5 14.99 26.43 12.53
N TYR A 6 15.08 25.14 12.15
CA TYR A 6 14.66 24.66 10.83
C TYR A 6 13.14 24.59 10.72
N TRP A 7 12.47 24.20 11.80
CA TRP A 7 11.01 24.09 11.82
C TRP A 7 10.31 25.39 11.45
N GLY A 8 10.78 26.54 11.96
CA GLY A 8 10.22 27.83 11.58
C GLY A 8 10.37 28.17 10.08
N LYS A 9 11.42 27.67 9.42
CA LYS A 9 11.58 27.81 7.97
C LYS A 9 10.60 26.89 7.23
N VAL A 10 10.51 25.64 7.66
CA VAL A 10 9.62 24.62 7.07
C VAL A 10 8.16 25.05 7.19
N GLN A 11 7.72 25.57 8.33
CA GLN A 11 6.35 26.09 8.49
C GLN A 11 6.01 27.19 7.48
N LYS A 12 6.91 28.12 7.23
CA LYS A 12 6.71 29.18 6.22
C LYS A 12 6.56 28.62 4.81
N GLU A 13 7.31 27.58 4.47
CA GLU A 13 7.18 26.94 3.16
C GLU A 13 5.89 26.10 3.08
N ILE A 14 5.44 25.46 4.18
CA ILE A 14 4.12 24.83 4.23
C ILE A 14 3.04 25.87 3.91
N ASP A 15 3.04 27.00 4.60
CA ASP A 15 2.05 28.06 4.37
C ASP A 15 2.08 28.60 2.93
N ARG A 16 3.29 28.66 2.34
CA ARG A 16 3.49 29.12 0.96
C ARG A 16 2.91 28.16 -0.08
N TYR A 17 3.12 26.85 0.10
CA TYR A 17 2.74 25.83 -0.89
C TYR A 17 1.38 25.16 -0.59
N ALA A 18 0.78 25.42 0.58
CA ALA A 18 -0.46 24.74 1.02
C ALA A 18 -1.59 24.89 0.00
N ARG A 19 -1.79 26.10 -0.52
CA ARG A 19 -2.85 26.36 -1.50
C ARG A 19 -2.66 25.54 -2.78
N ASP A 20 -1.43 25.52 -3.32
CA ASP A 20 -1.12 24.79 -4.55
C ASP A 20 -1.30 23.27 -4.36
N ALA A 21 -0.92 22.75 -3.18
CA ALA A 21 -1.11 21.33 -2.84
C ALA A 21 -2.59 20.95 -2.73
N ILE A 22 -3.41 21.81 -2.10
CA ILE A 22 -4.88 21.64 -2.01
C ILE A 22 -5.51 21.68 -3.41
N GLU A 23 -5.15 22.66 -4.25
CA GLU A 23 -5.64 22.76 -5.62
C GLU A 23 -5.27 21.54 -6.47
N MET A 24 -4.08 20.98 -6.27
CA MET A 24 -3.64 19.73 -6.91
C MET A 24 -4.47 18.53 -6.44
N SER A 25 -4.70 18.37 -5.12
CA SER A 25 -5.55 17.33 -4.55
C SER A 25 -6.98 17.40 -5.10
N ASP A 26 -7.57 18.60 -5.10
CA ASP A 26 -8.93 18.84 -5.63
C ASP A 26 -9.00 18.56 -7.15
N TRP A 27 -7.94 18.84 -7.88
CA TRP A 27 -7.87 18.53 -9.30
C TRP A 27 -7.91 17.00 -9.52
N MET A 28 -7.11 16.23 -8.77
CA MET A 28 -7.11 14.76 -8.82
C MET A 28 -8.49 14.20 -8.45
N ALA A 29 -9.15 14.73 -7.41
CA ALA A 29 -10.50 14.32 -7.03
C ALA A 29 -11.53 14.53 -8.15
N ARG A 30 -11.40 15.60 -8.93
CA ARG A 30 -12.29 15.89 -10.09
C ARG A 30 -11.91 15.13 -11.35
N ASN A 31 -10.70 14.60 -11.44
CA ASN A 31 -10.15 13.88 -12.58
C ASN A 31 -9.51 12.56 -12.11
N PRO A 32 -10.30 11.64 -11.53
CA PRO A 32 -9.75 10.42 -10.96
C PRO A 32 -9.20 9.50 -12.05
N GLU A 33 -7.98 9.03 -11.87
CA GLU A 33 -7.31 8.06 -12.74
C GLU A 33 -7.15 6.73 -12.01
N LEU A 34 -7.40 5.64 -12.71
CA LEU A 34 -7.37 4.30 -12.12
C LEU A 34 -5.95 3.79 -11.89
N SER A 35 -5.83 2.82 -10.98
CA SER A 35 -4.57 2.14 -10.68
C SER A 35 -3.84 1.68 -11.95
N GLY A 36 -2.59 2.12 -12.13
CA GLY A 36 -1.75 1.86 -13.30
C GLY A 36 -1.97 2.82 -14.48
N GLU A 37 -2.93 3.74 -14.40
CA GLU A 37 -3.26 4.72 -15.44
C GLU A 37 -3.18 6.17 -14.92
N GLU A 38 -2.52 6.42 -13.79
CA GLU A 38 -2.44 7.72 -13.07
C GLU A 38 -1.43 8.69 -13.71
N PHE A 39 -1.45 8.83 -15.02
CA PHE A 39 -0.43 9.59 -15.77
C PHE A 39 -0.49 11.09 -15.48
N GLU A 40 -1.68 11.68 -15.47
CA GLU A 40 -1.84 13.10 -15.23
C GLU A 40 -1.65 13.46 -13.75
N ALA A 41 -2.10 12.60 -12.82
CA ALA A 41 -1.84 12.74 -11.39
C ALA A 41 -0.33 12.72 -11.12
N CYS A 42 0.39 11.76 -11.68
CA CYS A 42 1.86 11.70 -11.62
C CYS A 42 2.49 12.99 -12.18
N ARG A 43 2.09 13.44 -13.38
CA ARG A 43 2.58 14.67 -14.00
C ARG A 43 2.35 15.90 -13.11
N LYS A 44 1.20 15.99 -12.44
CA LYS A 44 0.90 17.08 -11.49
C LYS A 44 1.84 17.07 -10.29
N HIS A 45 2.14 15.90 -9.74
CA HIS A 45 3.13 15.78 -8.66
C HIS A 45 4.52 16.17 -9.15
N VAL A 46 4.95 15.72 -10.32
CA VAL A 46 6.24 16.09 -10.93
C VAL A 46 6.35 17.62 -11.08
N GLU A 47 5.36 18.26 -11.71
CA GLU A 47 5.32 19.72 -11.89
C GLU A 47 5.36 20.48 -10.56
N PHE A 48 4.66 19.98 -9.53
CA PHE A 48 4.65 20.57 -8.20
C PHE A 48 6.03 20.49 -7.54
N LEU A 49 6.68 19.33 -7.62
CA LEU A 49 8.01 19.10 -7.04
C LEU A 49 9.12 19.86 -7.79
N GLU A 50 9.02 19.95 -9.12
CA GLU A 50 9.98 20.78 -9.90
C GLU A 50 9.88 22.26 -9.52
N ARG A 51 8.67 22.81 -9.32
CA ARG A 51 8.49 24.18 -8.79
C ARG A 51 9.05 24.35 -7.39
N ALA A 52 9.08 23.29 -6.57
CA ALA A 52 9.71 23.28 -5.26
C ALA A 52 11.24 23.06 -5.30
N GLY A 53 11.83 22.98 -6.52
CA GLY A 53 13.27 22.89 -6.72
C GLY A 53 13.86 21.50 -6.67
N PHE A 54 13.06 20.46 -6.91
CA PHE A 54 13.55 19.10 -7.14
C PHE A 54 13.85 18.87 -8.61
N HIS A 55 14.82 17.98 -8.87
CA HIS A 55 14.99 17.38 -10.19
C HIS A 55 14.32 16.02 -10.18
N VAL A 56 13.28 15.85 -11.00
CA VAL A 56 12.41 14.65 -10.95
C VAL A 56 12.65 13.78 -12.17
N GLN A 57 12.93 12.49 -11.94
CA GLN A 57 12.97 11.47 -12.97
C GLN A 57 11.59 10.81 -13.08
N SER A 58 10.94 10.84 -14.22
CA SER A 58 9.68 10.16 -14.51
C SER A 58 9.69 9.69 -15.97
N PRO A 59 9.32 8.43 -16.28
CA PRO A 59 9.05 7.35 -15.35
C PRO A 59 10.31 6.88 -14.59
N PHE A 60 10.12 6.23 -13.43
CA PHE A 60 11.19 5.64 -12.66
C PHE A 60 11.20 4.10 -12.82
N MET A 61 12.37 3.52 -13.11
CA MET A 61 12.56 2.08 -13.33
C MET A 61 11.57 1.45 -14.34
N ASP A 62 11.23 2.20 -15.38
CA ASP A 62 10.28 1.79 -16.43
C ASP A 62 8.86 1.46 -15.91
N ILE A 63 8.50 1.89 -14.69
CA ILE A 63 7.12 1.78 -14.20
C ILE A 63 6.36 3.03 -14.63
N PRO A 64 5.34 2.90 -15.49
CA PRO A 64 4.52 4.03 -15.91
C PRO A 64 3.91 4.76 -14.70
N ALA A 65 3.66 6.05 -14.86
CA ALA A 65 3.08 6.90 -13.81
C ALA A 65 3.84 6.90 -12.47
N SER A 66 5.13 6.54 -12.45
CA SER A 66 6.01 6.65 -11.29
C SER A 66 6.99 7.79 -11.44
N PHE A 67 7.60 8.20 -10.32
CA PHE A 67 8.71 9.16 -10.31
C PHE A 67 9.67 8.92 -9.16
N PHE A 68 10.87 9.47 -9.33
CA PHE A 68 11.90 9.52 -8.29
C PHE A 68 12.51 10.92 -8.27
N ALA A 69 12.73 11.44 -7.08
CA ALA A 69 13.56 12.64 -6.89
C ALA A 69 14.33 12.52 -5.58
N SER A 70 15.47 13.21 -5.50
CA SER A 70 16.16 13.38 -4.22
C SER A 70 16.76 14.77 -4.11
N LYS A 71 16.96 15.22 -2.87
CA LYS A 71 17.61 16.49 -2.55
C LYS A 71 18.35 16.41 -1.24
N GLY A 72 19.51 17.02 -1.16
CA GLY A 72 20.36 17.09 0.02
C GLY A 72 21.78 16.62 -0.24
N LYS A 73 22.49 16.20 0.82
CA LYS A 73 23.92 15.85 0.78
C LYS A 73 24.09 14.35 0.99
N PRO A 74 24.73 13.62 0.05
CA PRO A 74 24.96 12.20 0.17
C PRO A 74 25.86 11.86 1.37
N GLY A 75 25.74 10.61 1.87
CA GLY A 75 26.56 10.09 2.97
C GLY A 75 26.05 10.45 4.37
N GLY A 76 24.86 11.01 4.49
CA GLY A 76 24.11 11.22 5.73
C GLY A 76 22.84 10.40 5.81
N PRO A 77 21.95 10.70 6.77
CA PRO A 77 20.65 10.03 6.90
C PRO A 77 19.80 10.15 5.64
N ARG A 78 18.99 9.13 5.36
CA ARG A 78 18.10 9.10 4.20
C ARG A 78 16.66 8.91 4.66
N VAL A 79 15.79 9.86 4.32
CA VAL A 79 14.36 9.81 4.62
C VAL A 79 13.58 9.81 3.32
N CYS A 80 12.68 8.83 3.17
CA CYS A 80 11.84 8.69 1.98
C CYS A 80 10.40 9.13 2.28
N LEU A 81 9.83 9.97 1.41
CA LEU A 81 8.39 10.21 1.34
C LEU A 81 7.81 9.47 0.13
N MET A 82 6.78 8.67 0.37
CA MET A 82 6.06 7.90 -0.65
C MET A 82 4.77 8.63 -1.04
N PHE A 83 4.36 8.49 -2.31
CA PHE A 83 3.21 9.19 -2.87
C PHE A 83 2.26 8.18 -3.51
N GLU A 84 1.01 8.18 -3.10
CA GLU A 84 -0.10 7.46 -3.73
C GLU A 84 -1.05 8.48 -4.37
N TYR A 85 -1.64 8.13 -5.51
CA TYR A 85 -2.52 9.04 -6.26
C TYR A 85 -3.51 8.31 -7.18
N ASP A 86 -3.63 6.99 -7.08
CA ASP A 86 -4.61 6.18 -7.81
C ASP A 86 -6.01 6.28 -7.22
N ALA A 87 -7.03 6.01 -8.05
CA ALA A 87 -8.44 6.05 -7.72
C ALA A 87 -9.12 4.71 -8.01
N LEU A 88 -10.28 4.49 -7.36
CA LEU A 88 -11.08 3.27 -7.50
C LEU A 88 -12.04 3.33 -8.69
N PRO A 89 -12.24 2.21 -9.41
CA PRO A 89 -13.19 2.14 -10.51
C PRO A 89 -14.62 2.50 -10.06
N GLY A 90 -15.24 3.46 -10.77
CA GLY A 90 -16.62 3.88 -10.52
C GLY A 90 -16.87 4.66 -9.23
N VAL A 91 -15.86 4.84 -8.37
CA VAL A 91 -15.97 5.56 -7.09
C VAL A 91 -15.15 6.85 -7.08
N GLY A 92 -13.99 6.85 -7.73
CA GLY A 92 -13.02 7.94 -7.65
C GLY A 92 -12.08 7.75 -6.45
N HIS A 93 -11.62 8.85 -5.84
CA HIS A 93 -10.68 8.78 -4.71
C HIS A 93 -11.33 8.32 -3.38
N GLY A 94 -11.98 7.14 -3.43
CA GLY A 94 -12.64 6.52 -2.26
C GLY A 94 -11.68 6.02 -1.17
N CYS A 95 -10.36 6.06 -1.40
CA CYS A 95 -9.32 5.78 -0.42
C CYS A 95 -8.58 7.06 0.04
N GLY A 96 -8.81 8.19 -0.64
CA GLY A 96 -8.22 9.49 -0.30
C GLY A 96 -6.78 9.68 -0.79
N HIS A 97 -6.31 8.91 -1.78
CA HIS A 97 -4.93 8.99 -2.29
C HIS A 97 -4.60 10.38 -2.88
N ASN A 98 -5.59 11.09 -3.44
CA ASN A 98 -5.40 12.48 -3.85
C ASN A 98 -4.92 13.40 -2.71
N VAL A 99 -5.46 13.20 -1.50
CA VAL A 99 -5.07 13.96 -0.31
C VAL A 99 -3.74 13.43 0.24
N SER A 100 -3.58 12.10 0.34
CA SER A 100 -2.35 11.46 0.85
C SER A 100 -1.11 11.81 0.01
N GLY A 101 -1.21 11.74 -1.33
CA GLY A 101 -0.12 12.14 -2.21
C GLY A 101 0.20 13.63 -2.12
N ALA A 102 -0.84 14.48 -2.00
CA ALA A 102 -0.64 15.91 -1.84
C ALA A 102 -0.03 16.28 -0.47
N MET A 103 -0.31 15.52 0.61
CA MET A 103 0.40 15.64 1.91
C MET A 103 1.90 15.43 1.73
N SER A 104 2.30 14.35 1.05
CA SER A 104 3.70 14.03 0.76
C SER A 104 4.35 15.12 -0.08
N GLY A 105 3.64 15.62 -1.10
CA GLY A 105 4.10 16.73 -1.94
C GLY A 105 4.36 18.02 -1.15
N LEU A 106 3.43 18.41 -0.30
CA LEU A 106 3.54 19.61 0.54
C LEU A 106 4.69 19.48 1.55
N ALA A 107 4.84 18.30 2.19
CA ALA A 107 5.95 18.03 3.09
C ALA A 107 7.31 18.11 2.38
N ALA A 108 7.40 17.52 1.18
CA ALA A 108 8.59 17.57 0.34
C ALA A 108 8.97 19.01 -0.05
N ALA A 109 7.99 19.78 -0.54
CA ALA A 109 8.22 21.18 -0.92
C ALA A 109 8.70 22.02 0.26
N ALA A 110 8.13 21.82 1.44
CA ALA A 110 8.52 22.53 2.64
C ALA A 110 9.94 22.18 3.12
N LEU A 111 10.31 20.91 3.06
CA LEU A 111 11.66 20.44 3.42
C LEU A 111 12.72 20.89 2.42
N SER A 112 12.36 21.05 1.14
CA SER A 112 13.29 21.45 0.08
C SER A 112 14.11 22.68 0.45
N GLY A 113 13.50 23.66 1.13
CA GLY A 113 14.14 24.92 1.52
C GLY A 113 15.24 24.79 2.58
N VAL A 114 15.34 23.65 3.26
CA VAL A 114 16.33 23.42 4.34
C VAL A 114 17.35 22.33 4.00
N MET A 115 17.09 21.50 2.97
CA MET A 115 17.94 20.34 2.66
C MET A 115 19.39 20.72 2.26
N ASP A 116 19.62 21.91 1.74
CA ASP A 116 20.98 22.38 1.44
C ASP A 116 21.81 22.71 2.71
N GLU A 117 21.15 22.91 3.84
CA GLU A 117 21.75 23.22 5.14
C GLU A 117 21.94 21.98 6.05
N ILE A 118 21.18 20.92 5.77
CA ILE A 118 21.13 19.68 6.59
C ILE A 118 22.01 18.61 5.94
N GLN A 119 22.68 17.79 6.75
CA GLN A 119 23.35 16.59 6.27
C GLN A 119 22.34 15.47 6.10
N GLY A 120 22.26 14.87 4.92
CA GLY A 120 21.35 13.80 4.59
C GLY A 120 20.63 14.02 3.25
N GLU A 121 19.80 13.07 2.88
CA GLU A 121 19.10 13.03 1.61
C GLU A 121 17.60 12.80 1.82
N LEU A 122 16.77 13.73 1.37
CA LEU A 122 15.34 13.56 1.25
C LEU A 122 15.04 12.88 -0.09
N VAL A 123 14.43 11.70 -0.03
CA VAL A 123 14.07 10.88 -1.20
C VAL A 123 12.55 10.93 -1.39
N LEU A 124 12.10 11.07 -2.63
CA LEU A 124 10.69 11.15 -3.02
C LEU A 124 10.40 10.08 -4.04
N ILE A 125 9.39 9.25 -3.80
CA ILE A 125 9.04 8.14 -4.70
C ILE A 125 7.55 8.17 -4.99
N GLY A 126 7.20 8.39 -6.26
CA GLY A 126 5.83 8.22 -6.77
C GLY A 126 5.53 6.74 -6.95
N THR A 127 4.55 6.23 -6.21
CA THR A 127 4.23 4.81 -6.09
C THR A 127 2.81 4.54 -6.58
N PRO A 128 2.59 4.40 -7.92
CA PRO A 128 1.27 4.18 -8.50
C PRO A 128 0.68 2.82 -8.15
N ALA A 129 -0.63 2.69 -8.39
CA ALA A 129 -1.39 1.45 -8.42
C ALA A 129 -1.49 0.70 -7.08
N GLU A 130 -1.60 1.42 -5.94
CA GLU A 130 -1.70 0.80 -4.61
C GLU A 130 -2.90 -0.16 -4.50
N GLU A 131 -4.04 0.21 -5.10
CA GLU A 131 -5.30 -0.55 -5.05
C GLU A 131 -5.28 -1.85 -5.89
N THR A 132 -4.18 -2.12 -6.61
CA THR A 132 -4.04 -3.31 -7.48
C THR A 132 -2.62 -3.88 -7.43
N ASN A 133 -1.79 -3.55 -8.43
CA ASN A 133 -0.39 -3.97 -8.54
C ASN A 133 0.55 -2.92 -7.93
N GLY A 134 0.52 -2.77 -6.61
CA GLY A 134 1.27 -1.76 -5.88
C GLY A 134 2.74 -1.65 -6.31
N ALA A 135 3.13 -0.48 -6.83
CA ALA A 135 4.50 -0.26 -7.32
C ALA A 135 5.56 -0.39 -6.24
N LYS A 136 5.20 -0.19 -4.96
CA LYS A 136 6.12 -0.35 -3.82
C LYS A 136 6.65 -1.77 -3.71
N VAL A 137 5.85 -2.80 -4.11
CA VAL A 137 6.32 -4.19 -4.18
C VAL A 137 7.55 -4.31 -5.08
N VAL A 138 7.43 -3.81 -6.32
CA VAL A 138 8.52 -3.88 -7.31
C VAL A 138 9.72 -3.06 -6.87
N PHE A 139 9.50 -1.87 -6.31
CA PHE A 139 10.57 -1.02 -5.80
C PHE A 139 11.29 -1.67 -4.60
N ALA A 140 10.56 -2.32 -3.69
CA ALA A 140 11.12 -3.05 -2.56
C ALA A 140 11.96 -4.25 -3.04
N GLU A 141 11.46 -5.05 -3.98
CA GLU A 141 12.20 -6.17 -4.58
C GLU A 141 13.49 -5.72 -5.27
N LYS A 142 13.46 -4.55 -5.93
CA LYS A 142 14.65 -3.96 -6.60
C LYS A 142 15.59 -3.23 -5.64
N GLY A 143 15.32 -3.22 -4.33
CA GLY A 143 16.18 -2.62 -3.31
C GLY A 143 16.16 -1.09 -3.27
N VAL A 144 15.13 -0.44 -3.83
CA VAL A 144 15.02 1.04 -3.85
C VAL A 144 14.99 1.63 -2.44
N PHE A 145 14.38 0.91 -1.50
CA PHE A 145 14.25 1.34 -0.10
C PHE A 145 15.44 0.91 0.79
N ASP A 146 16.41 0.16 0.25
CA ASP A 146 17.53 -0.32 1.05
C ASP A 146 18.38 0.85 1.60
N GLY A 147 18.67 0.79 2.90
CA GLY A 147 19.48 1.80 3.57
C GLY A 147 18.78 3.14 3.81
N MET A 148 17.46 3.21 3.67
CA MET A 148 16.69 4.34 4.20
C MET A 148 16.64 4.27 5.74
N ASP A 149 16.77 5.41 6.41
CA ASP A 149 16.61 5.50 7.87
C ASP A 149 15.12 5.52 8.26
N LEU A 150 14.27 6.05 7.37
CA LEU A 150 12.81 5.96 7.49
C LEU A 150 12.16 6.19 6.13
N ALA A 151 11.22 5.31 5.74
CA ALA A 151 10.29 5.55 4.64
C ALA A 151 8.89 5.80 5.20
N MET A 152 8.19 6.84 4.76
CA MET A 152 6.89 7.17 5.31
C MET A 152 5.93 7.81 4.32
N MET A 153 4.65 7.68 4.63
CA MET A 153 3.55 8.45 4.10
C MET A 153 2.46 8.60 5.15
N VAL A 154 1.58 9.56 5.01
CA VAL A 154 0.34 9.66 5.80
C VAL A 154 -0.82 9.27 4.91
N HIS A 155 -1.62 8.32 5.37
CA HIS A 155 -2.79 7.85 4.64
C HIS A 155 -4.07 8.41 5.23
N CYS A 156 -5.01 8.81 4.36
CA CYS A 156 -6.34 9.25 4.77
C CYS A 156 -7.10 8.15 5.52
N ASN A 157 -7.95 8.56 6.45
CA ASN A 157 -8.83 7.65 7.17
C ASN A 157 -10.27 8.18 7.23
N ASP A 158 -11.19 7.24 7.29
CA ASP A 158 -12.64 7.44 7.22
C ASP A 158 -13.31 7.62 8.59
N ARG A 159 -12.52 7.64 9.66
CA ARG A 159 -13.02 7.63 11.03
C ARG A 159 -12.11 8.38 11.99
N ASP A 160 -11.10 7.73 12.49
CA ASP A 160 -10.24 8.19 13.57
C ASP A 160 -8.81 8.42 13.09
N THR A 161 -8.03 9.16 13.86
CA THR A 161 -6.59 9.27 13.65
C THR A 161 -5.86 8.30 14.57
N TYR A 162 -4.95 7.50 14.01
CA TYR A 162 -4.05 6.62 14.76
C TYR A 162 -2.71 6.43 14.06
N VAL A 163 -1.66 6.17 14.81
CA VAL A 163 -0.29 6.07 14.29
C VAL A 163 0.10 4.62 14.01
N SER A 164 -0.14 3.71 14.96
CA SER A 164 0.26 2.32 14.84
C SER A 164 -0.61 1.57 13.82
N TYR A 165 -0.29 1.73 12.53
CA TYR A 165 -0.95 1.00 11.46
C TYR A 165 -0.44 -0.42 11.37
N SER A 166 -1.33 -1.37 11.14
CA SER A 166 -1.02 -2.76 10.82
C SER A 166 -1.84 -3.23 9.63
N SER A 167 -1.21 -3.99 8.74
CA SER A 167 -1.83 -4.60 7.58
C SER A 167 -1.71 -6.13 7.64
N LEU A 168 -2.47 -6.81 6.81
CA LEU A 168 -2.37 -8.25 6.60
C LEU A 168 -1.50 -8.53 5.37
N ALA A 169 -0.67 -9.55 5.44
CA ALA A 169 -0.09 -10.14 4.24
C ALA A 169 -1.21 -10.68 3.34
N MET A 170 -1.06 -10.52 2.02
CA MET A 170 -2.08 -10.89 1.03
C MET A 170 -1.45 -11.52 -0.20
N ASP A 171 -2.07 -12.62 -0.68
CA ASP A 171 -1.83 -13.19 -2.00
C ASP A 171 -3.13 -13.25 -2.79
N ALA A 172 -3.08 -12.79 -4.05
CA ALA A 172 -4.18 -12.81 -5.01
C ALA A 172 -3.88 -13.86 -6.09
N VAL A 173 -4.55 -15.01 -6.04
CA VAL A 173 -4.21 -16.17 -6.89
C VAL A 173 -5.37 -16.58 -7.76
N GLU A 174 -5.09 -16.75 -9.05
CA GLU A 174 -5.99 -17.38 -10.02
C GLU A 174 -5.58 -18.83 -10.23
N PHE A 175 -6.57 -19.74 -10.11
CA PHE A 175 -6.44 -21.17 -10.39
C PHE A 175 -7.19 -21.48 -11.67
N ARG A 176 -6.46 -21.87 -12.72
CA ARG A 176 -7.01 -22.27 -14.02
C ARG A 176 -6.93 -23.77 -14.19
N PHE A 177 -8.11 -24.41 -14.37
CA PHE A 177 -8.22 -25.81 -14.65
C PHE A 177 -8.44 -26.03 -16.14
N THR A 178 -7.73 -27.03 -16.70
CA THR A 178 -7.87 -27.47 -18.08
C THR A 178 -8.28 -28.95 -18.12
N GLY A 179 -9.39 -29.20 -18.76
CA GLY A 179 -9.96 -30.53 -18.92
C GLY A 179 -9.98 -30.98 -20.38
N LYS A 180 -11.05 -31.68 -20.74
CA LYS A 180 -11.32 -32.13 -22.11
C LYS A 180 -12.80 -31.99 -22.42
N PRO A 181 -13.19 -31.30 -23.49
CA PRO A 181 -14.59 -31.13 -23.85
C PRO A 181 -15.19 -32.46 -24.37
N ALA A 182 -16.48 -32.61 -24.17
CA ALA A 182 -17.28 -33.70 -24.72
C ALA A 182 -18.75 -33.29 -24.79
N HIS A 183 -19.55 -34.02 -25.55
CA HIS A 183 -21.01 -33.82 -25.55
C HIS A 183 -21.59 -34.31 -24.24
N ALA A 184 -22.15 -33.40 -23.42
CA ALA A 184 -22.51 -33.70 -22.03
C ALA A 184 -23.60 -34.76 -21.87
N ALA A 185 -24.46 -34.95 -22.86
CA ALA A 185 -25.51 -36.00 -22.85
C ALA A 185 -25.12 -37.22 -23.69
N GLY A 186 -24.28 -37.06 -24.72
CA GLY A 186 -23.95 -38.15 -25.66
C GLY A 186 -22.83 -39.04 -25.15
N GLU A 187 -21.68 -38.47 -24.87
CA GLU A 187 -20.45 -39.17 -24.47
C GLU A 187 -19.70 -38.45 -23.35
N PRO A 188 -20.33 -38.13 -22.20
CA PRO A 188 -19.70 -37.39 -21.13
C PRO A 188 -18.43 -38.06 -20.58
N TRP A 189 -18.37 -39.39 -20.63
CA TRP A 189 -17.20 -40.16 -20.20
C TRP A 189 -15.94 -39.94 -21.05
N ALA A 190 -16.08 -39.40 -22.26
CA ALA A 190 -14.94 -39.03 -23.10
C ALA A 190 -14.31 -37.69 -22.70
N GLY A 191 -14.99 -36.90 -21.87
CA GLY A 191 -14.56 -35.61 -21.36
C GLY A 191 -13.87 -35.64 -20.00
N ARG A 192 -13.28 -34.52 -19.62
CA ARG A 192 -12.78 -34.20 -18.26
C ARG A 192 -13.25 -32.79 -17.92
N ASN A 193 -14.09 -32.68 -16.91
CA ASN A 193 -14.78 -31.42 -16.58
C ASN A 193 -13.88 -30.49 -15.75
N ALA A 194 -13.40 -29.40 -16.32
CA ALA A 194 -12.58 -28.41 -15.63
C ALA A 194 -13.33 -27.72 -14.49
N LEU A 195 -14.65 -27.50 -14.63
CA LEU A 195 -15.46 -26.90 -13.56
C LEU A 195 -15.54 -27.78 -12.32
N ASN A 196 -15.52 -29.11 -12.48
CA ASN A 196 -15.44 -30.03 -11.32
C ASN A 196 -14.14 -29.82 -10.52
N GLY A 197 -13.01 -29.52 -11.20
CA GLY A 197 -11.75 -29.15 -10.55
C GLY A 197 -11.88 -27.89 -9.70
N VAL A 198 -12.50 -26.84 -10.25
CA VAL A 198 -12.79 -25.59 -9.52
C VAL A 198 -13.71 -25.85 -8.31
N GLN A 199 -14.80 -26.59 -8.50
CA GLN A 199 -15.72 -26.89 -7.39
C GLN A 199 -15.04 -27.70 -6.28
N LEU A 200 -14.24 -28.69 -6.64
CA LEU A 200 -13.50 -29.49 -5.66
C LEU A 200 -12.42 -28.66 -4.94
N LEU A 201 -11.79 -27.70 -5.62
CA LEU A 201 -10.89 -26.74 -5.00
C LEU A 201 -11.60 -25.90 -3.92
N PHE A 202 -12.80 -25.37 -4.20
CA PHE A 202 -13.58 -24.64 -3.19
C PHE A 202 -13.89 -25.52 -1.98
N HIS A 203 -14.34 -26.76 -2.18
CA HIS A 203 -14.58 -27.71 -1.08
C HIS A 203 -13.31 -28.03 -0.28
N ALA A 204 -12.18 -28.23 -0.97
CA ALA A 204 -10.91 -28.52 -0.29
C ALA A 204 -10.42 -27.33 0.55
N ILE A 205 -10.56 -26.08 0.04
CA ILE A 205 -10.24 -24.86 0.79
C ILE A 205 -11.18 -24.72 2.00
N ASP A 206 -12.47 -25.01 1.85
CA ASP A 206 -13.42 -24.93 2.96
C ASP A 206 -13.09 -25.96 4.05
N MET A 207 -12.66 -27.16 3.69
CA MET A 207 -12.16 -28.16 4.66
C MET A 207 -10.85 -27.72 5.31
N LEU A 208 -9.95 -27.05 4.55
CA LEU A 208 -8.70 -26.53 5.08
C LEU A 208 -8.90 -25.48 6.18
N ARG A 209 -10.01 -24.72 6.16
CA ARG A 209 -10.33 -23.70 7.19
C ARG A 209 -10.30 -24.25 8.61
N GLN A 210 -10.60 -25.54 8.81
CA GLN A 210 -10.50 -26.20 10.11
C GLN A 210 -9.04 -26.32 10.60
N HIS A 211 -8.06 -26.30 9.68
CA HIS A 211 -6.66 -26.60 9.95
C HIS A 211 -5.72 -25.39 9.81
N VAL A 212 -6.30 -24.18 9.79
CA VAL A 212 -5.58 -22.91 9.85
C VAL A 212 -6.10 -22.06 11.01
N LEU A 213 -5.30 -21.07 11.43
CA LEU A 213 -5.71 -20.18 12.52
C LEU A 213 -6.93 -19.34 12.12
N PRO A 214 -7.85 -19.01 13.07
CA PRO A 214 -9.05 -18.21 12.78
C PRO A 214 -8.79 -16.81 12.22
N VAL A 215 -7.57 -16.31 12.35
CA VAL A 215 -7.13 -15.01 11.82
C VAL A 215 -6.86 -15.03 10.31
N VAL A 216 -6.71 -16.21 9.71
CA VAL A 216 -6.53 -16.38 8.26
C VAL A 216 -7.86 -16.09 7.54
N ARG A 217 -7.78 -15.37 6.42
CA ARG A 217 -8.94 -15.09 5.55
C ARG A 217 -8.69 -15.69 4.16
N MET A 218 -9.68 -16.42 3.66
CA MET A 218 -9.67 -17.03 2.32
C MET A 218 -11.03 -16.76 1.69
N HIS A 219 -11.09 -16.04 0.61
CA HIS A 219 -12.32 -15.75 -0.11
C HIS A 219 -12.09 -15.69 -1.61
N GLY A 220 -13.03 -16.16 -2.39
CA GLY A 220 -12.86 -16.24 -3.84
C GLY A 220 -14.17 -16.37 -4.58
N ILE A 221 -14.04 -16.31 -5.90
CA ILE A 221 -15.14 -16.46 -6.85
C ILE A 221 -14.77 -17.44 -7.95
N VAL A 222 -15.77 -18.02 -8.61
CA VAL A 222 -15.59 -18.67 -9.92
C VAL A 222 -15.55 -17.55 -10.97
N SER A 223 -14.42 -17.40 -11.65
CA SER A 223 -14.24 -16.39 -12.69
C SER A 223 -14.55 -16.89 -14.10
N GLU A 224 -14.47 -18.23 -14.31
CA GLU A 224 -14.83 -18.91 -15.55
C GLU A 224 -15.42 -20.29 -15.22
N GLY A 225 -16.61 -20.62 -15.76
CA GLY A 225 -17.32 -21.86 -15.45
C GLY A 225 -17.70 -22.72 -16.65
N GLY A 226 -17.18 -22.44 -17.83
CA GLY A 226 -17.52 -23.09 -19.10
C GLY A 226 -18.43 -22.24 -19.99
N LEU A 227 -18.80 -22.76 -21.17
CA LEU A 227 -19.49 -21.98 -22.21
C LEU A 227 -20.99 -22.30 -22.31
N ALA A 228 -21.38 -23.58 -22.20
CA ALA A 228 -22.75 -24.03 -22.35
C ALA A 228 -23.01 -25.34 -21.59
N PRO A 229 -24.24 -25.57 -21.05
CA PRO A 229 -24.53 -26.72 -20.22
C PRO A 229 -24.52 -28.07 -20.96
N ASN A 230 -24.61 -28.05 -22.29
CA ASN A 230 -24.55 -29.26 -23.13
C ASN A 230 -23.12 -29.63 -23.58
N VAL A 231 -22.10 -28.89 -23.13
CA VAL A 231 -20.68 -29.17 -23.38
C VAL A 231 -19.95 -29.31 -22.05
N VAL A 232 -19.22 -30.41 -21.87
CA VAL A 232 -18.33 -30.58 -20.70
C VAL A 232 -17.29 -29.47 -20.73
N PRO A 233 -17.18 -28.63 -19.67
CA PRO A 233 -16.23 -27.52 -19.64
C PRO A 233 -14.77 -27.95 -19.83
N GLU A 234 -14.14 -27.43 -20.88
CA GLU A 234 -12.70 -27.60 -21.13
C GLU A 234 -11.87 -26.70 -20.24
N HIS A 235 -12.36 -25.48 -19.99
CA HIS A 235 -11.69 -24.48 -19.16
C HIS A 235 -12.61 -23.99 -18.06
N ALA A 236 -12.04 -23.83 -16.87
CA ALA A 236 -12.69 -23.17 -15.74
C ALA A 236 -11.62 -22.50 -14.87
N ALA A 237 -11.99 -21.42 -14.21
CA ALA A 237 -11.06 -20.68 -13.35
C ALA A 237 -11.75 -20.15 -12.09
N ALA A 238 -10.95 -20.00 -11.03
CA ALA A 238 -11.32 -19.35 -9.79
C ALA A 238 -10.26 -18.33 -9.38
N LYS A 239 -10.68 -17.20 -8.83
CA LYS A 239 -9.80 -16.18 -8.24
C LYS A 239 -10.04 -16.12 -6.75
N PHE A 240 -8.94 -16.08 -5.98
CA PHE A 240 -8.98 -16.02 -4.54
C PHE A 240 -8.05 -14.95 -4.01
N TYR A 241 -8.45 -14.32 -2.89
CA TYR A 241 -7.56 -13.64 -1.97
C TYR A 241 -7.33 -14.48 -0.73
N PHE A 242 -6.07 -14.59 -0.33
CA PHE A 242 -5.63 -15.22 0.91
C PHE A 242 -4.94 -14.17 1.75
N ARG A 243 -5.31 -14.05 3.04
CA ARG A 243 -4.73 -13.07 3.95
C ARG A 243 -4.38 -13.71 5.29
N ALA A 244 -3.24 -13.29 5.84
CA ALA A 244 -2.80 -13.67 7.19
C ALA A 244 -2.10 -12.49 7.89
N PRO A 245 -2.01 -12.49 9.24
CA PRO A 245 -1.35 -11.42 9.98
C PRO A 245 0.14 -11.25 9.66
N LYS A 246 0.82 -12.31 9.21
CA LYS A 246 2.25 -12.33 8.91
C LYS A 246 2.54 -13.07 7.61
N ARG A 247 3.53 -12.58 6.84
CA ARG A 247 3.94 -13.20 5.57
C ARG A 247 4.33 -14.67 5.72
N PRO A 248 5.16 -15.10 6.68
CA PRO A 248 5.53 -16.52 6.82
C PRO A 248 4.32 -17.42 7.14
N MET A 249 3.34 -16.91 7.90
CA MET A 249 2.10 -17.64 8.15
C MET A 249 1.31 -17.83 6.84
N LEU A 250 1.24 -16.79 6.00
CA LEU A 250 0.53 -16.87 4.72
C LEU A 250 1.22 -17.87 3.78
N GLU A 251 2.54 -17.88 3.71
CA GLU A 251 3.31 -18.84 2.89
C GLU A 251 2.99 -20.29 3.27
N ASN A 252 2.94 -20.61 4.57
CA ASN A 252 2.51 -21.93 5.05
C ASN A 252 1.08 -22.29 4.65
N VAL A 253 0.16 -21.31 4.68
CA VAL A 253 -1.21 -21.48 4.19
C VAL A 253 -1.24 -21.73 2.70
N MET A 254 -0.46 -20.97 1.92
CA MET A 254 -0.40 -21.09 0.46
C MET A 254 0.13 -22.44 0.00
N GLU A 255 1.09 -23.02 0.70
CA GLU A 255 1.54 -24.39 0.42
C GLU A 255 0.38 -25.41 0.52
N LYS A 256 -0.44 -25.29 1.56
CA LYS A 256 -1.63 -26.17 1.76
C LYS A 256 -2.69 -25.91 0.68
N VAL A 257 -2.94 -24.66 0.30
CA VAL A 257 -3.86 -24.27 -0.77
C VAL A 257 -3.40 -24.82 -2.13
N HIS A 258 -2.12 -24.74 -2.44
CA HIS A 258 -1.56 -25.33 -3.67
C HIS A 258 -1.73 -26.85 -3.68
N ASN A 259 -1.59 -27.52 -2.54
CA ASN A 259 -1.86 -28.96 -2.42
C ASN A 259 -3.35 -29.28 -2.62
N CYS A 260 -4.27 -28.44 -2.14
CA CYS A 260 -5.70 -28.56 -2.43
C CYS A 260 -5.96 -28.48 -3.95
N ALA A 261 -5.35 -27.51 -4.64
CA ALA A 261 -5.51 -27.36 -6.09
C ALA A 261 -4.97 -28.58 -6.87
N ARG A 262 -3.78 -29.06 -6.52
CA ARG A 262 -3.20 -30.28 -7.13
C ARG A 262 -4.05 -31.53 -6.86
N GLY A 263 -4.58 -31.67 -5.63
CA GLY A 263 -5.49 -32.76 -5.26
C GLY A 263 -6.81 -32.72 -6.04
N ALA A 264 -7.38 -31.54 -6.23
CA ALA A 264 -8.59 -31.33 -7.03
C ALA A 264 -8.37 -31.71 -8.50
N ALA A 265 -7.24 -31.29 -9.08
CA ALA A 265 -6.88 -31.65 -10.46
C ALA A 265 -6.68 -33.16 -10.63
N LEU A 266 -5.97 -33.80 -9.71
CA LEU A 266 -5.75 -35.25 -9.72
C LEU A 266 -7.07 -36.02 -9.65
N ALA A 267 -7.97 -35.65 -8.74
CA ALA A 267 -9.26 -36.33 -8.55
C ALA A 267 -10.20 -36.19 -9.75
N THR A 268 -10.12 -35.07 -10.48
CA THR A 268 -10.97 -34.81 -11.66
C THR A 268 -10.33 -35.14 -13.00
N GLY A 269 -9.06 -35.61 -12.98
CA GLY A 269 -8.28 -35.91 -14.18
C GLY A 269 -8.00 -34.67 -15.05
N THR A 270 -8.03 -33.50 -14.45
CA THR A 270 -7.73 -32.20 -15.11
C THR A 270 -6.30 -31.77 -14.80
N GLU A 271 -5.82 -30.74 -15.50
CA GLU A 271 -4.60 -30.05 -15.20
C GLU A 271 -4.91 -28.72 -14.48
N VAL A 272 -4.08 -28.29 -13.53
CA VAL A 272 -4.21 -27.00 -12.87
C VAL A 272 -2.94 -26.17 -13.01
N ASN A 273 -3.09 -24.91 -13.41
CA ASN A 273 -2.08 -23.90 -13.29
C ASN A 273 -2.59 -22.79 -12.34
N PHE A 274 -1.69 -22.22 -11.56
CA PHE A 274 -2.03 -21.11 -10.66
C PHE A 274 -0.97 -20.03 -10.74
N THR A 275 -1.41 -18.78 -10.81
CA THR A 275 -0.58 -17.59 -10.93
C THR A 275 -1.18 -16.47 -10.09
N ASN A 276 -0.33 -15.60 -9.56
CA ASN A 276 -0.80 -14.38 -8.93
C ASN A 276 -1.35 -13.45 -10.02
N PHE A 277 -2.54 -12.90 -9.81
CA PHE A 277 -3.15 -11.90 -10.70
C PHE A 277 -2.95 -10.47 -10.20
N GLU A 278 -2.47 -10.30 -8.96
CA GLU A 278 -1.93 -9.09 -8.37
C GLU A 278 -0.64 -9.41 -7.62
N TYR A 279 0.19 -8.41 -7.33
CA TYR A 279 1.39 -8.61 -6.53
C TYR A 279 1.05 -9.02 -5.10
N SER A 280 1.95 -9.79 -4.48
CA SER A 280 1.85 -10.18 -3.07
C SER A 280 2.20 -9.01 -2.16
N PHE A 281 1.30 -8.67 -1.23
CA PHE A 281 1.56 -7.64 -0.22
C PHE A 281 2.00 -8.30 1.09
N ASP A 282 3.08 -7.78 1.68
CA ASP A 282 3.51 -8.20 2.99
C ASP A 282 2.72 -7.48 4.09
N ASP A 283 2.74 -8.02 5.30
CA ASP A 283 2.21 -7.31 6.47
C ASP A 283 3.14 -6.17 6.88
N MET A 284 2.58 -5.14 7.52
CA MET A 284 3.35 -4.01 8.01
C MET A 284 4.12 -4.40 9.28
N LEU A 285 5.46 -4.28 9.26
CA LEU A 285 6.30 -4.34 10.45
C LEU A 285 6.17 -3.04 11.24
N LYS A 286 6.14 -3.14 12.57
CA LYS A 286 6.02 -1.99 13.44
C LYS A 286 7.38 -1.34 13.70
N ASN A 287 7.35 -0.04 13.99
CA ASN A 287 8.52 0.69 14.49
C ASN A 287 8.09 1.60 15.62
N ASN A 288 8.25 1.12 16.87
CA ASN A 288 7.74 1.80 18.05
C ASN A 288 8.37 3.19 18.25
N ALA A 289 9.66 3.36 17.93
CA ALA A 289 10.35 4.65 18.06
C ALA A 289 9.79 5.68 17.07
N ALA A 290 9.56 5.30 15.81
CA ALA A 290 8.96 6.16 14.80
C ALA A 290 7.48 6.45 15.11
N GLU A 291 6.72 5.43 15.55
CA GLU A 291 5.32 5.58 15.97
C GLU A 291 5.21 6.56 17.15
N LYS A 292 6.05 6.41 18.18
CA LYS A 292 6.05 7.31 19.34
C LYS A 292 6.37 8.75 18.95
N LEU A 293 7.35 8.98 18.08
CA LEU A 293 7.67 10.30 17.57
C LEU A 293 6.46 10.93 16.86
N ALA A 294 5.77 10.14 16.03
CA ALA A 294 4.59 10.62 15.30
C ALA A 294 3.41 10.96 16.24
N GLU A 295 3.20 10.15 17.29
CA GLU A 295 2.19 10.43 18.33
C GLU A 295 2.48 11.74 19.06
N ASP A 296 3.73 11.96 19.49
CA ASP A 296 4.14 13.17 20.18
C ASP A 296 3.95 14.42 19.31
N ILE A 297 4.30 14.34 18.03
CA ILE A 297 4.10 15.46 17.09
C ILE A 297 2.61 15.72 16.84
N LEU A 298 1.78 14.68 16.71
CA LEU A 298 0.32 14.85 16.56
C LEU A 298 -0.29 15.52 17.78
N GLU A 299 0.15 15.14 19.00
CA GLU A 299 -0.27 15.79 20.25
C GLU A 299 0.14 17.28 20.27
N GLU A 300 1.39 17.61 19.88
CA GLU A 300 1.87 19.00 19.72
C GLU A 300 1.02 19.80 18.72
N LEU A 301 0.53 19.15 17.66
CA LEU A 301 -0.37 19.74 16.66
C LEU A 301 -1.83 19.82 17.10
N GLY A 302 -2.15 19.33 18.33
CA GLY A 302 -3.52 19.35 18.87
C GLY A 302 -4.44 18.28 18.29
N ILE A 303 -3.87 17.22 17.69
CA ILE A 303 -4.63 16.11 17.09
C ILE A 303 -4.73 14.96 18.10
N THR A 304 -5.96 14.56 18.40
CA THR A 304 -6.21 13.40 19.26
C THR A 304 -6.07 12.10 18.47
N THR A 305 -5.26 11.19 18.97
CA THR A 305 -5.11 9.84 18.41
C THR A 305 -5.88 8.81 19.23
N VAL A 306 -6.28 7.72 18.57
CA VAL A 306 -6.90 6.56 19.21
C VAL A 306 -5.99 5.33 19.05
N VAL A 307 -6.25 4.30 19.84
CA VAL A 307 -5.59 3.00 19.68
C VAL A 307 -6.00 2.40 18.33
N SER A 308 -5.03 1.88 17.59
CA SER A 308 -5.27 1.23 16.30
C SER A 308 -6.31 0.11 16.41
N PRO A 309 -7.27 0.03 15.48
CA PRO A 309 -8.28 -1.04 15.47
C PRO A 309 -7.71 -2.41 15.06
N GLY A 310 -6.40 -2.50 14.82
CA GLY A 310 -5.71 -3.68 14.29
C GLY A 310 -5.84 -3.83 12.77
N ALA A 311 -5.21 -4.88 12.23
CA ALA A 311 -5.15 -5.12 10.79
C ALA A 311 -6.52 -5.54 10.22
N LYS A 312 -7.01 -4.79 9.23
CA LYS A 312 -8.28 -5.08 8.53
C LYS A 312 -8.11 -5.18 7.01
N GLY A 313 -7.07 -4.59 6.45
CA GLY A 313 -6.74 -4.55 5.03
C GLY A 313 -5.29 -4.92 4.78
N SER A 314 -4.86 -4.74 3.56
CA SER A 314 -3.49 -4.91 3.10
C SER A 314 -3.01 -3.61 2.46
N SER A 315 -1.71 -3.38 2.41
CA SER A 315 -1.08 -2.26 1.71
C SER A 315 0.32 -2.66 1.28
N ASP A 316 0.76 -2.20 0.14
CA ASP A 316 2.10 -2.45 -0.38
C ASP A 316 3.22 -1.73 0.39
N VAL A 317 2.87 -0.84 1.34
CA VAL A 317 3.81 -0.30 2.34
C VAL A 317 4.35 -1.41 3.25
N GLY A 318 3.60 -2.50 3.43
CA GLY A 318 4.10 -3.71 4.08
C GLY A 318 5.44 -4.16 3.48
N ASN A 319 5.53 -4.29 2.15
CA ASN A 319 6.75 -4.70 1.44
C ASN A 319 7.93 -3.73 1.68
N VAL A 320 7.65 -2.42 1.82
CA VAL A 320 8.67 -1.43 2.19
C VAL A 320 9.19 -1.68 3.59
N SER A 321 8.30 -2.04 4.53
CA SER A 321 8.62 -2.26 5.93
C SER A 321 9.56 -3.46 6.18
N TYR A 322 9.68 -4.37 5.22
CA TYR A 322 10.67 -5.46 5.24
C TYR A 322 12.05 -5.05 4.67
N ARG A 323 12.17 -3.84 4.09
CA ARG A 323 13.44 -3.35 3.51
C ARG A 323 14.09 -2.25 4.34
N CYS A 324 13.29 -1.44 5.02
CA CYS A 324 13.74 -0.35 5.89
C CYS A 324 12.69 -0.02 6.94
N PRO A 325 13.03 0.74 8.00
CA PRO A 325 12.01 1.30 8.89
C PRO A 325 10.93 2.02 8.09
N ALA A 326 9.65 1.71 8.32
CA ALA A 326 8.54 2.31 7.60
C ALA A 326 7.44 2.79 8.56
N LEU A 327 6.71 3.84 8.15
CA LEU A 327 5.65 4.46 8.95
C LEU A 327 4.49 4.90 8.05
N GLN A 328 3.26 4.52 8.41
CA GLN A 328 2.03 4.89 7.70
C GLN A 328 0.92 5.29 8.66
N PRO A 329 0.97 6.46 9.33
CA PRO A 329 -0.13 6.94 10.16
C PRO A 329 -1.41 7.09 9.34
N LYS A 330 -2.54 6.83 9.97
CA LYS A 330 -3.87 7.07 9.42
C LYS A 330 -4.43 8.36 10.01
N LEU A 331 -4.71 9.34 9.16
CA LEU A 331 -5.22 10.66 9.56
C LEU A 331 -6.65 10.84 9.08
N SER A 332 -7.57 11.08 10.02
CA SER A 332 -8.98 11.35 9.70
C SER A 332 -9.12 12.61 8.83
N ILE A 333 -9.84 12.47 7.72
CA ILE A 333 -10.19 13.57 6.80
C ILE A 333 -11.68 13.92 6.87
N VAL A 334 -12.40 13.38 7.85
CA VAL A 334 -13.85 13.51 8.00
C VAL A 334 -14.22 13.92 9.43
N ASP A 335 -15.36 14.61 9.58
CA ASP A 335 -15.90 14.98 10.88
C ASP A 335 -16.80 13.88 11.47
N GLU A 336 -17.46 13.12 10.61
CA GLU A 336 -18.31 11.98 10.97
C GLU A 336 -17.82 10.71 10.33
N VAL A 337 -18.01 9.58 11.02
CA VAL A 337 -17.62 8.26 10.51
C VAL A 337 -18.37 7.94 9.23
N MET A 338 -17.62 7.60 8.18
CA MET A 338 -18.19 7.10 6.92
C MET A 338 -17.37 5.91 6.43
N ALA A 339 -17.89 5.14 5.50
CA ALA A 339 -17.16 4.02 4.95
C ALA A 339 -16.19 4.49 3.86
N SER A 340 -14.92 4.06 3.92
CA SER A 340 -13.99 4.15 2.78
C SER A 340 -14.50 3.33 1.60
N HIS A 341 -13.95 3.56 0.41
CA HIS A 341 -14.37 2.95 -0.86
C HIS A 341 -15.82 3.27 -1.26
N THR A 342 -16.34 4.42 -0.81
CA THR A 342 -17.67 4.93 -1.17
C THR A 342 -17.59 6.28 -1.87
N HIS A 343 -18.66 6.65 -2.59
CA HIS A 343 -18.77 7.98 -3.19
C HIS A 343 -18.79 9.10 -2.15
N GLU A 344 -19.40 8.85 -0.98
CA GLU A 344 -19.44 9.80 0.11
C GLU A 344 -18.05 10.15 0.61
N PHE A 345 -17.20 9.14 0.81
CA PHE A 345 -15.81 9.37 1.22
C PHE A 345 -15.00 10.05 0.11
N ALA A 346 -15.18 9.66 -1.17
CA ALA A 346 -14.53 10.34 -2.29
C ALA A 346 -14.91 11.84 -2.36
N GLN A 347 -16.17 12.19 -2.10
CA GLN A 347 -16.62 13.59 -2.03
C GLN A 347 -16.06 14.33 -0.82
N ALA A 348 -15.80 13.65 0.30
CA ALA A 348 -15.21 14.24 1.49
C ALA A 348 -13.77 14.71 1.28
N THR A 349 -13.02 14.12 0.33
CA THR A 349 -11.62 14.47 0.03
C THR A 349 -11.43 15.93 -0.46
N THR A 350 -12.49 16.61 -0.86
CA THR A 350 -12.48 18.03 -1.32
C THR A 350 -13.12 18.99 -0.34
N LYS A 351 -13.36 18.58 0.91
CA LYS A 351 -13.96 19.41 1.95
C LYS A 351 -12.90 20.07 2.82
N ASP A 352 -13.29 21.11 3.55
CA ASP A 352 -12.39 21.87 4.42
C ASP A 352 -11.65 20.97 5.42
N ARG A 353 -12.32 19.95 5.98
CA ARG A 353 -11.71 19.00 6.89
C ARG A 353 -10.57 18.20 6.24
N ALA A 354 -10.73 17.79 4.98
CA ALA A 354 -9.67 17.11 4.23
C ALA A 354 -8.51 18.06 3.88
N HIS A 355 -8.81 19.32 3.57
CA HIS A 355 -7.79 20.36 3.34
C HIS A 355 -6.98 20.66 4.61
N GLU A 356 -7.63 20.75 5.78
CA GLU A 356 -6.95 20.87 7.07
C GLU A 356 -6.08 19.66 7.39
N ALA A 357 -6.60 18.45 7.14
CA ALA A 357 -5.87 17.21 7.32
C ALA A 357 -4.67 17.11 6.36
N LEU A 358 -4.78 17.59 5.11
CA LEU A 358 -3.68 17.65 4.16
C LEU A 358 -2.51 18.48 4.74
N VAL A 359 -2.79 19.66 5.25
CA VAL A 359 -1.76 20.52 5.85
C VAL A 359 -1.20 19.89 7.12
N THR A 360 -2.03 19.25 7.93
CA THR A 360 -1.63 18.57 9.17
C THR A 360 -0.72 17.36 8.88
N GLY A 361 -1.07 16.52 7.91
CA GLY A 361 -0.27 15.38 7.49
C GLY A 361 1.08 15.80 6.91
N ALA A 362 1.12 16.89 6.15
CA ALA A 362 2.36 17.45 5.65
C ALA A 362 3.25 17.99 6.80
N LYS A 363 2.68 18.67 7.80
CA LYS A 363 3.40 19.10 9.00
C LYS A 363 3.98 17.93 9.78
N LEU A 364 3.18 16.87 9.95
CA LEU A 364 3.60 15.63 10.62
C LEU A 364 4.83 15.03 9.93
N MET A 365 4.73 14.75 8.63
CA MET A 365 5.84 14.16 7.86
C MET A 365 7.08 15.04 7.83
N ALA A 366 6.92 16.34 7.62
CA ALA A 366 8.04 17.26 7.59
C ALA A 366 8.74 17.35 8.96
N ARG A 367 8.00 17.31 10.07
CA ARG A 367 8.57 17.32 11.41
C ARG A 367 9.30 16.02 11.71
N ILE A 368 8.69 14.86 11.42
CA ILE A 368 9.35 13.55 11.57
C ILE A 368 10.66 13.51 10.79
N ALA A 369 10.65 13.95 9.52
CA ALA A 369 11.85 13.97 8.68
C ALA A 369 12.97 14.83 9.30
N LEU A 370 12.63 16.01 9.82
CA LEU A 370 13.61 16.89 10.47
C LEU A 370 14.24 16.22 11.70
N GLU A 371 13.44 15.58 12.57
CA GLU A 371 13.95 14.89 13.74
C GLU A 371 14.86 13.71 13.34
N VAL A 372 14.46 12.92 12.33
CA VAL A 372 15.29 11.83 11.82
C VAL A 372 16.60 12.35 11.22
N PHE A 373 16.60 13.48 10.49
CA PHE A 373 17.85 14.07 9.97
C PHE A 373 18.77 14.56 11.07
N LEU A 374 18.26 15.11 12.18
CA LEU A 374 19.02 15.86 13.16
C LEU A 374 19.40 15.07 14.41
N ASP A 375 18.65 14.00 14.74
CA ASP A 375 18.84 13.20 15.96
C ASP A 375 19.38 11.81 15.64
N GLU A 376 20.66 11.57 15.99
CA GLU A 376 21.34 10.28 15.81
C GLU A 376 20.83 9.19 16.75
N ASP A 377 20.48 9.55 17.99
CA ASP A 377 19.96 8.60 18.96
C ASP A 377 18.58 8.09 18.56
N LEU A 378 17.73 8.98 18.03
CA LEU A 378 16.45 8.60 17.45
C LEU A 378 16.63 7.62 16.27
N ARG A 379 17.52 7.92 15.33
CA ARG A 379 17.80 7.01 14.20
C ARG A 379 18.27 5.65 14.66
N ARG A 380 19.10 5.61 15.71
CA ARG A 380 19.55 4.34 16.31
C ARG A 380 18.37 3.55 16.86
N SER A 381 17.49 4.18 17.62
CA SER A 381 16.29 3.53 18.17
C SER A 381 15.35 3.02 17.08
N ILE A 382 15.13 3.81 16.01
CA ILE A 382 14.34 3.42 14.86
C ILE A 382 14.92 2.17 14.17
N ARG A 383 16.25 2.14 14.00
CA ARG A 383 16.94 0.99 13.39
C ARG A 383 16.91 -0.25 14.28
N GLU A 384 17.13 -0.12 15.57
CA GLU A 384 17.06 -1.23 16.54
C GLU A 384 15.66 -1.87 16.55
N ASP A 385 14.61 -1.07 16.54
CA ASP A 385 13.22 -1.55 16.45
C ASP A 385 12.99 -2.31 15.13
N PHE A 386 13.45 -1.77 14.00
CA PHE A 386 13.32 -2.41 12.70
C PHE A 386 14.02 -3.78 12.66
N GLU A 387 15.29 -3.84 13.10
CA GLU A 387 16.08 -5.08 13.10
C GLU A 387 15.46 -6.16 14.01
N LYS A 388 14.87 -5.73 15.14
CA LYS A 388 14.16 -6.62 16.05
C LYS A 388 12.88 -7.19 15.40
N GLU A 389 12.01 -6.33 14.86
CA GLU A 389 10.75 -6.75 14.23
C GLU A 389 11.00 -7.64 12.99
N LEU A 390 12.02 -7.30 12.18
CA LEU A 390 12.39 -8.13 11.02
C LEU A 390 12.81 -9.54 11.46
N LYS A 391 13.64 -9.63 12.49
CA LYS A 391 14.08 -10.93 13.04
C LYS A 391 12.91 -11.73 13.64
N GLU A 392 11.97 -11.06 14.32
CA GLU A 392 10.78 -11.72 14.87
C GLU A 392 9.85 -12.23 13.74
N ALA A 393 9.73 -11.47 12.65
CA ALA A 393 8.97 -11.89 11.48
C ALA A 393 9.58 -13.15 10.83
N GLU A 394 10.91 -13.21 10.65
CA GLU A 394 11.61 -14.38 10.10
C GLU A 394 11.45 -15.64 10.97
N LEU A 395 11.34 -15.49 12.30
CA LEU A 395 11.16 -16.60 13.24
C LEU A 395 9.69 -17.08 13.37
N SER A 396 8.74 -16.35 12.81
CA SER A 396 7.29 -16.63 12.92
C SER A 396 6.76 -17.61 11.86
N SER A 397 7.65 -18.32 11.15
CA SER A 397 7.35 -19.27 10.06
C SER A 397 6.93 -20.67 10.55
#